data_02182c60cdb89137d4981bf74b52c4ef
#
_entry.id   02182c60cdb89137d4981bf74b52c4ef
#
_cell.length_a   1.000
_cell.length_b   1.000
_cell.length_c   1.000
_cell.angle_alpha   90.00
_cell.angle_beta   90.00
_cell.angle_gamma   90.00
#
_symmetry.space_group_name_H-M   'P 1'
#
loop_
_entity.id
_entity.type
_entity.pdbx_description
1 polymer ?
#
loop_
_entity_poly.entity_id
_entity_poly.type
_entity_poly.pdbx_seq_one_letter_code
_entity_poly.pdbx_strand_id
1 'polypeptide(L)'
;MDQGSDAKPTDSPDRANLDALVGLCLPAVVDSITAIIDSGDEPRPALLTEAAPLARYGHVGVLSRWTDMTIPRRRAVWLAVPFAPNTAGTLLDGVPLPLGSPGQFVRLDARWRPPGDDPGATGEDMTMTTVGRGTP
;
A
#
# COMPACT_ATOMS: atom_id res chain seq x y z
N MET A 1 -21.97 -37.84 25.84
CA MET A 1 -21.74 -37.39 24.46
C MET A 1 -22.03 -35.91 24.43
N ASP A 2 -20.99 -35.13 24.68
CA ASP A 2 -21.04 -33.69 24.74
C ASP A 2 -20.72 -33.16 23.33
N GLN A 3 -21.75 -32.65 22.65
CA GLN A 3 -21.57 -31.97 21.37
C GLN A 3 -21.21 -30.52 21.68
N GLY A 4 -19.90 -30.28 21.77
CA GLY A 4 -19.37 -28.94 21.79
C GLY A 4 -19.88 -28.15 20.56
N SER A 5 -20.77 -27.21 20.83
CA SER A 5 -21.25 -26.23 19.87
C SER A 5 -20.09 -25.29 19.53
N ASP A 6 -19.36 -25.61 18.44
CA ASP A 6 -18.42 -24.66 17.82
C ASP A 6 -19.20 -23.50 17.23
N ALA A 7 -19.63 -22.59 18.08
CA ALA A 7 -20.13 -21.29 17.66
C ALA A 7 -18.94 -20.53 17.04
N LYS A 8 -18.94 -20.48 15.71
CA LYS A 8 -18.04 -19.66 14.91
C LYS A 8 -18.08 -18.22 15.44
N PRO A 9 -16.95 -17.60 15.85
CA PRO A 9 -16.93 -16.30 16.53
C PRO A 9 -17.19 -15.12 15.58
N THR A 10 -18.07 -15.30 14.56
CA THR A 10 -18.23 -14.38 13.44
C THR A 10 -19.42 -13.43 13.60
N ASP A 11 -20.28 -13.60 14.60
CA ASP A 11 -21.53 -12.84 14.76
C ASP A 11 -21.66 -12.12 16.11
N SER A 12 -20.58 -11.45 16.53
CA SER A 12 -20.71 -10.52 17.65
C SER A 12 -21.44 -9.24 17.18
N PRO A 13 -22.46 -8.75 17.92
CA PRO A 13 -23.12 -7.49 17.61
C PRO A 13 -22.13 -6.31 17.51
N ASP A 14 -21.03 -6.37 18.25
CA ASP A 14 -19.97 -5.38 18.18
C ASP A 14 -19.29 -5.35 16.82
N ARG A 15 -19.10 -6.53 16.18
CA ARG A 15 -18.52 -6.60 14.84
C ARG A 15 -19.44 -5.99 13.79
N ALA A 16 -20.73 -6.25 13.86
CA ALA A 16 -21.72 -5.67 12.96
C ALA A 16 -21.78 -4.13 13.10
N ASN A 17 -21.69 -3.63 14.32
CA ASN A 17 -21.65 -2.20 14.60
C ASN A 17 -20.37 -1.55 14.05
N LEU A 18 -19.20 -2.22 14.19
CA LEU A 18 -17.94 -1.74 13.63
C LEU A 18 -17.95 -1.75 12.10
N ASP A 19 -18.50 -2.79 11.48
CA ASP A 19 -18.65 -2.86 10.03
C ASP A 19 -19.51 -1.70 9.50
N ALA A 20 -20.65 -1.45 10.13
CA ALA A 20 -21.51 -0.32 9.80
C ALA A 20 -20.80 1.03 9.97
N LEU A 21 -20.01 1.19 11.03
CA LEU A 21 -19.25 2.42 11.28
C LEU A 21 -18.17 2.62 10.22
N VAL A 22 -17.42 1.57 9.88
CA VAL A 22 -16.41 1.61 8.82
C VAL A 22 -17.07 1.96 7.49
N GLY A 23 -18.19 1.32 7.13
CA GLY A 23 -18.93 1.62 5.91
C GLY A 23 -19.41 3.07 5.84
N LEU A 24 -19.79 3.65 6.97
CA LEU A 24 -20.21 5.06 7.05
C LEU A 24 -19.04 6.04 6.86
N CYS A 25 -17.89 5.76 7.43
CA CYS A 25 -16.71 6.63 7.37
C CYS A 25 -15.90 6.48 6.07
N LEU A 26 -15.97 5.31 5.45
CA LEU A 26 -15.13 4.95 4.30
C LEU A 26 -15.25 5.92 3.12
N PRO A 27 -16.44 6.42 2.71
CA PRO A 27 -16.56 7.38 1.60
C PRO A 27 -15.72 8.63 1.83
N ALA A 28 -15.78 9.22 3.03
CA ALA A 28 -15.01 10.42 3.36
C ALA A 28 -13.50 10.19 3.32
N VAL A 29 -13.04 9.01 3.78
CA VAL A 29 -11.63 8.61 3.70
C VAL A 29 -11.19 8.44 2.25
N VAL A 30 -12.00 7.77 1.43
CA VAL A 30 -11.73 7.56 -0.01
C VAL A 30 -11.64 8.88 -0.76
N ASP A 31 -12.57 9.80 -0.49
CA ASP A 31 -12.57 11.11 -1.12
C ASP A 31 -11.33 11.94 -0.71
N SER A 32 -10.93 11.86 0.56
CA SER A 32 -9.72 12.51 1.06
C SER A 32 -8.45 11.96 0.40
N ILE A 33 -8.34 10.64 0.28
CA ILE A 33 -7.20 9.99 -0.40
C ILE A 33 -7.20 10.36 -1.89
N THR A 34 -8.35 10.32 -2.55
CA THR A 34 -8.48 10.67 -3.96
C THR A 34 -8.10 12.14 -4.20
N ALA A 35 -8.50 13.05 -3.33
CA ALA A 35 -8.10 14.44 -3.38
C ALA A 35 -6.57 14.61 -3.27
N ILE A 36 -5.91 13.85 -2.39
CA ILE A 36 -4.44 13.86 -2.26
C ILE A 36 -3.78 13.32 -3.53
N ILE A 37 -4.32 12.26 -4.13
CA ILE A 37 -3.79 11.64 -5.36
C ILE A 37 -3.92 12.57 -6.55
N ASP A 38 -5.05 13.25 -6.67
CA ASP A 38 -5.39 14.09 -7.80
C ASP A 38 -4.96 15.56 -7.60
N SER A 39 -4.61 15.97 -6.36
CA SER A 39 -4.10 17.29 -6.04
C SER A 39 -2.57 17.31 -6.08
N GLY A 40 -2.03 18.42 -6.56
CA GLY A 40 -0.66 18.81 -6.30
C GLY A 40 0.28 18.77 -7.49
N ASP A 41 1.20 19.71 -7.44
CA ASP A 41 2.26 19.93 -8.41
C ASP A 41 3.49 19.04 -8.12
N GLU A 42 3.47 18.28 -7.03
CA GLU A 42 4.59 17.41 -6.65
C GLU A 42 4.45 16.01 -7.25
N PRO A 43 5.48 15.49 -7.95
CA PRO A 43 5.46 14.16 -8.55
C PRO A 43 5.67 13.02 -7.54
N ARG A 44 5.52 13.29 -6.24
CA ARG A 44 5.71 12.28 -5.19
C ARG A 44 4.57 11.28 -5.18
N PRO A 45 4.84 9.96 -5.13
CA PRO A 45 3.81 8.95 -5.01
C PRO A 45 3.08 9.07 -3.66
N ALA A 46 1.81 8.69 -3.65
CA ALA A 46 1.05 8.49 -2.42
C ALA A 46 1.28 7.06 -1.93
N LEU A 47 1.73 6.90 -0.69
CA LEU A 47 1.91 5.61 -0.05
C LEU A 47 0.75 5.36 0.91
N LEU A 48 -0.01 4.30 0.65
CA LEU A 48 -1.06 3.81 1.53
C LEU A 48 -0.50 2.67 2.39
N THR A 49 -0.72 2.76 3.68
CA THR A 49 -0.33 1.75 4.68
C THR A 49 -1.54 1.35 5.52
N GLU A 50 -1.40 0.29 6.32
CA GLU A 50 -2.42 -0.15 7.28
C GLU A 50 -3.81 -0.41 6.66
N ALA A 51 -3.84 -0.95 5.44
CA ALA A 51 -5.09 -1.23 4.73
C ALA A 51 -5.83 -2.50 5.21
N ALA A 52 -5.29 -3.27 6.16
CA ALA A 52 -5.90 -4.49 6.68
C ALA A 52 -7.37 -4.32 7.13
N PRO A 53 -7.81 -3.19 7.71
CA PRO A 53 -9.22 -2.98 8.04
C PRO A 53 -10.15 -3.10 6.82
N LEU A 54 -9.71 -2.72 5.63
CA LEU A 54 -10.52 -2.88 4.41
C LEU A 54 -10.85 -4.35 4.12
N ALA A 55 -9.89 -5.25 4.36
CA ALA A 55 -10.13 -6.68 4.19
C ALA A 55 -11.03 -7.23 5.29
N ARG A 56 -10.78 -6.86 6.55
CA ARG A 56 -11.54 -7.33 7.71
C ARG A 56 -13.01 -6.99 7.66
N TYR A 57 -13.34 -5.85 7.08
CA TYR A 57 -14.71 -5.33 6.99
C TYR A 57 -15.30 -5.43 5.57
N GLY A 58 -14.70 -6.22 4.68
CA GLY A 58 -15.26 -6.51 3.35
C GLY A 58 -15.20 -5.36 2.35
N HIS A 59 -14.36 -4.35 2.57
CA HIS A 59 -14.30 -3.15 1.74
C HIS A 59 -13.10 -3.10 0.79
N VAL A 60 -12.40 -4.22 0.55
CA VAL A 60 -11.22 -4.28 -0.36
C VAL A 60 -11.55 -3.76 -1.76
N GLY A 61 -12.80 -3.92 -2.21
CA GLY A 61 -13.25 -3.45 -3.52
C GLY A 61 -13.03 -1.95 -3.76
N VAL A 62 -12.91 -1.13 -2.70
CA VAL A 62 -12.64 0.30 -2.84
C VAL A 62 -11.28 0.58 -3.50
N LEU A 63 -10.33 -0.33 -3.34
CA LEU A 63 -8.99 -0.21 -3.91
C LEU A 63 -8.99 -0.26 -5.43
N SER A 64 -10.02 -0.88 -6.07
CA SER A 64 -10.15 -0.91 -7.53
C SER A 64 -10.23 0.49 -8.15
N ARG A 65 -10.67 1.50 -7.41
CA ARG A 65 -10.64 2.90 -7.88
C ARG A 65 -9.24 3.38 -8.21
N TRP A 66 -8.22 2.89 -7.50
CA TRP A 66 -6.83 3.33 -7.68
C TRP A 66 -5.99 2.34 -8.48
N THR A 67 -6.45 1.10 -8.67
CA THR A 67 -5.80 0.11 -9.52
C THR A 67 -6.21 0.19 -10.99
N ASP A 68 -7.23 0.96 -11.32
CA ASP A 68 -7.67 1.20 -12.69
C ASP A 68 -6.66 2.08 -13.44
N MET A 69 -5.86 1.45 -14.30
CA MET A 69 -4.82 2.10 -15.10
C MET A 69 -5.40 2.91 -16.28
N THR A 70 -6.69 2.81 -16.56
CA THR A 70 -7.34 3.60 -17.62
C THR A 70 -7.63 5.03 -17.17
N ILE A 71 -7.66 5.26 -15.87
CA ILE A 71 -7.89 6.58 -15.27
C ILE A 71 -6.55 7.27 -15.05
N PRO A 72 -6.22 8.36 -15.78
CA PRO A 72 -4.98 9.09 -15.56
C PRO A 72 -4.97 9.72 -14.16
N ARG A 73 -3.88 9.53 -13.43
CA ARG A 73 -3.65 10.08 -12.09
C ARG A 73 -2.46 11.02 -12.10
N ARG A 74 -2.51 12.07 -11.30
CA ARG A 74 -1.38 12.99 -11.15
C ARG A 74 -0.24 12.38 -10.33
N ARG A 75 -0.56 11.47 -9.41
CA ARG A 75 0.41 10.78 -8.56
C ARG A 75 0.27 9.27 -8.70
N ALA A 76 1.38 8.57 -8.67
CA ALA A 76 1.38 7.12 -8.49
C ALA A 76 0.87 6.78 -7.09
N VAL A 77 0.13 5.68 -6.98
CA VAL A 77 -0.37 5.16 -5.70
C VAL A 77 0.35 3.86 -5.40
N TRP A 78 0.93 3.78 -4.23
CA TRP A 78 1.56 2.57 -3.70
C TRP A 78 0.80 2.09 -2.49
N LEU A 79 0.53 0.80 -2.43
CA LEU A 79 -0.06 0.15 -1.27
C LEU A 79 0.96 -0.82 -0.68
N ALA A 80 1.37 -0.59 0.56
CA ALA A 80 2.21 -1.52 1.31
C ALA A 80 1.34 -2.64 1.89
N VAL A 81 1.66 -3.89 1.52
CA VAL A 81 0.93 -5.07 1.95
C VAL A 81 1.91 -6.06 2.58
N PRO A 82 1.64 -6.55 3.80
CA PRO A 82 2.41 -7.63 4.39
C PRO A 82 2.39 -8.87 3.48
N PHE A 83 3.56 -9.44 3.22
CA PHE A 83 3.68 -10.61 2.38
C PHE A 83 3.82 -11.89 3.21
N ALA A 84 3.00 -12.89 2.89
CA ALA A 84 3.13 -14.23 3.44
C ALA A 84 3.81 -15.14 2.38
N PRO A 85 4.94 -15.79 2.71
CA PRO A 85 5.79 -16.47 1.71
C PRO A 85 5.11 -17.65 1.00
N ASN A 86 4.08 -18.24 1.57
CA ASN A 86 3.42 -19.44 1.05
C ASN A 86 2.04 -19.17 0.42
N THR A 87 1.72 -17.91 0.11
CA THR A 87 0.44 -17.55 -0.50
C THR A 87 0.58 -17.31 -2.00
N ALA A 88 -0.34 -17.89 -2.77
CA ALA A 88 -0.47 -17.57 -4.18
C ALA A 88 -1.22 -16.24 -4.34
N GLY A 89 -0.59 -15.29 -5.07
CA GLY A 89 -1.19 -13.99 -5.34
C GLY A 89 -0.94 -12.94 -4.23
N THR A 90 -1.51 -11.77 -4.43
CA THR A 90 -1.39 -10.64 -3.51
C THR A 90 -2.65 -10.58 -2.66
N LEU A 91 -2.50 -10.90 -1.38
CA LEU A 91 -3.57 -10.94 -0.41
C LEU A 91 -3.39 -9.83 0.64
N LEU A 92 -4.48 -9.21 1.03
CA LEU A 92 -4.55 -8.33 2.18
C LEU A 92 -5.40 -9.02 3.24
N ASP A 93 -4.78 -9.43 4.35
CA ASP A 93 -5.43 -10.17 5.44
C ASP A 93 -6.28 -11.38 4.93
N GLY A 94 -5.71 -12.14 3.98
CA GLY A 94 -6.34 -13.30 3.35
C GLY A 94 -7.33 -13.01 2.21
N VAL A 95 -7.61 -11.76 1.92
CA VAL A 95 -8.52 -11.35 0.84
C VAL A 95 -7.73 -10.93 -0.41
N PRO A 96 -8.06 -11.44 -1.61
CA PRO A 96 -7.38 -11.04 -2.84
C PRO A 96 -7.51 -9.55 -3.12
N LEU A 97 -6.40 -8.91 -3.51
CA LEU A 97 -6.41 -7.52 -3.93
C LEU A 97 -6.92 -7.39 -5.37
N PRO A 98 -7.73 -6.35 -5.67
CA PRO A 98 -8.25 -6.10 -7.01
C PRO A 98 -7.18 -5.47 -7.91
N LEU A 99 -6.21 -6.26 -8.36
CA LEU A 99 -5.19 -5.83 -9.30
C LEU A 99 -5.70 -5.89 -10.74
N GLY A 100 -5.49 -4.83 -11.50
CA GLY A 100 -5.87 -4.76 -12.93
C GLY A 100 -4.91 -5.55 -13.83
N SER A 101 -3.64 -5.71 -13.41
CA SER A 101 -2.64 -6.50 -14.13
C SER A 101 -1.59 -7.07 -13.18
N PRO A 102 -0.91 -8.18 -13.56
CA PRO A 102 0.17 -8.75 -12.77
C PRO A 102 1.36 -7.80 -12.55
N GLY A 103 1.56 -6.85 -13.45
CA GLY A 103 2.63 -5.85 -13.35
C GLY A 103 2.42 -4.78 -12.29
N GLN A 104 1.25 -4.73 -11.65
CA GLN A 104 0.95 -3.80 -10.55
C GLN A 104 1.48 -4.27 -9.18
N PHE A 105 2.17 -5.40 -9.15
CA PHE A 105 2.68 -5.98 -7.93
C PHE A 105 4.20 -6.09 -7.97
N VAL A 106 4.86 -5.61 -6.92
CA VAL A 106 6.32 -5.73 -6.72
C VAL A 106 6.57 -6.27 -5.32
N ARG A 107 7.36 -7.34 -5.26
CA ARG A 107 7.83 -7.87 -3.98
C ARG A 107 9.13 -7.17 -3.60
N LEU A 108 9.17 -6.61 -2.41
CA LEU A 108 10.41 -6.12 -1.82
C LEU A 108 11.09 -7.27 -1.08
N ASP A 109 12.39 -7.49 -1.36
CA ASP A 109 13.22 -8.44 -0.63
C ASP A 109 13.41 -7.92 0.82
N ALA A 110 13.56 -8.83 1.77
CA ALA A 110 13.91 -8.50 3.16
C ALA A 110 15.25 -7.76 3.28
N ARG A 111 16.09 -7.84 2.26
CA ARG A 111 17.37 -7.11 2.17
C ARG A 111 17.25 -5.73 1.52
N TRP A 112 16.07 -5.40 1.00
CA TRP A 112 15.86 -4.10 0.40
C TRP A 112 16.14 -2.99 1.41
N ARG A 113 16.97 -2.03 1.02
CA ARG A 113 17.28 -0.82 1.77
C ARG A 113 16.93 0.39 0.90
N PRO A 114 16.36 1.44 1.48
CA PRO A 114 16.18 2.68 0.74
C PRO A 114 17.55 3.24 0.33
N PRO A 115 17.63 3.90 -0.84
CA PRO A 115 18.85 4.60 -1.24
C PRO A 115 19.23 5.63 -0.17
N GLY A 116 20.45 5.54 0.37
CA GLY A 116 20.95 6.43 1.42
C GLY A 116 21.05 5.80 2.82
N ASP A 117 20.49 4.61 3.05
CA ASP A 117 20.57 3.88 4.31
C ASP A 117 21.76 2.87 4.34
N ASP A 118 22.85 3.20 3.64
CA ASP A 118 24.05 2.39 3.68
C ASP A 118 24.86 2.76 4.95
N PRO A 119 24.94 1.89 5.98
CA PRO A 119 25.65 2.19 7.22
C PRO A 119 27.17 2.33 7.02
N GLY A 120 27.66 2.12 5.80
CA GLY A 120 29.07 2.27 5.43
C GLY A 120 29.42 3.53 4.66
N ALA A 121 28.45 4.37 4.29
CA ALA A 121 28.70 5.64 3.63
C ALA A 121 29.03 6.75 4.64
N THR A 122 29.97 6.48 5.54
CA THR A 122 30.63 7.53 6.32
C THR A 122 31.60 8.23 5.37
N GLY A 123 31.27 9.50 5.08
CA GLY A 123 31.93 10.39 4.18
C GLY A 123 33.42 10.22 4.00
N GLU A 124 33.82 9.78 2.82
CA GLU A 124 35.13 10.13 2.26
C GLU A 124 34.97 10.26 0.75
N ASP A 125 35.38 11.44 0.33
CA ASP A 125 35.80 11.81 -1.02
C ASP A 125 34.78 12.36 -2.00
N MET A 126 34.32 13.56 -1.71
CA MET A 126 34.01 14.53 -2.75
C MET A 126 35.31 15.26 -3.17
N THR A 127 36.23 14.57 -3.77
CA THR A 127 37.33 15.21 -4.51
C THR A 127 36.77 15.71 -5.83
N MET A 128 36.39 16.96 -5.87
CA MET A 128 35.98 17.69 -7.04
C MET A 128 37.17 17.86 -7.96
N THR A 129 37.34 16.97 -8.95
CA THR A 129 38.31 17.12 -10.00
C THR A 129 37.86 18.23 -10.95
N THR A 130 38.36 19.43 -10.69
CA THR A 130 38.26 20.57 -11.63
C THR A 130 39.14 20.26 -12.82
N VAL A 131 38.56 19.82 -13.94
CA VAL A 131 39.24 19.73 -15.22
C VAL A 131 39.45 21.16 -15.74
N GLY A 132 40.71 21.59 -15.65
CA GLY A 132 41.20 22.85 -16.25
C GLY A 132 41.05 22.83 -17.76
N ARG A 133 40.31 23.82 -18.26
CA ARG A 133 40.28 24.20 -19.68
C ARG A 133 41.60 24.85 -20.06
N GLY A 134 42.42 24.14 -20.79
CA GLY A 134 43.52 24.77 -21.52
C GLY A 134 43.05 25.30 -22.84
N THR A 135 43.30 26.56 -23.08
CA THR A 135 43.20 27.21 -24.38
C THR A 135 44.63 27.59 -24.85
N PRO A 136 44.91 27.49 -26.10
CA PRO A 136 45.79 28.45 -26.77
C PRO A 136 45.02 29.42 -27.61
#